data_4aa3d0e3d5ee2674c49fec0ddf96391e
#
_entry.id   4aa3d0e3d5ee2674c49fec0ddf96391e
#
_cell.length_a   1.000
_cell.length_b   1.000
_cell.length_c   1.000
_cell.angle_alpha   90.00
_cell.angle_beta   90.00
_cell.angle_gamma   90.00
#
_symmetry.space_group_name_H-M   'P 1'
#
loop_
_entity.id
_entity.type
_entity.pdbx_description
1 polymer ?
#
loop_
_entity_poly.entity_id
_entity_poly.type
_entity_poly.pdbx_seq_one_letter_code
_entity_poly.pdbx_strand_id
1 'polypeptide(L)'
;MTSPVPLAAVVLAGGASRRMGRDKATMPYDGATMVELVVSALSARCTPVFVIAAPGQPLPDLQAEVLRDEVRGVGPLLATGRGLRAAADAGCELAFVCAVDMPHMTTELIDELAEHAARLGVDVVLPWDGRDHYLAGVYRTDLADRVDGLVAAGERSMRALVDTVDTQRIVMPTQRALTNMNTTADLS
;
A
#
# COMPACT_ATOMS: atom_id res chain seq x y z
N MET A 1 -12.10 25.72 7.20
CA MET A 1 -11.83 24.44 6.52
C MET A 1 -10.41 23.99 6.84
N THR A 2 -10.28 22.82 7.40
CA THR A 2 -8.97 22.21 7.59
C THR A 2 -8.48 21.66 6.26
N SER A 3 -7.22 21.96 5.92
CA SER A 3 -6.60 21.35 4.74
C SER A 3 -6.50 19.84 4.93
N PRO A 4 -6.66 19.04 3.87
CA PRO A 4 -6.48 17.58 3.97
C PRO A 4 -5.06 17.25 4.45
N VAL A 5 -4.95 16.16 5.22
CA VAL A 5 -3.67 15.68 5.73
C VAL A 5 -2.75 15.35 4.54
N PRO A 6 -1.52 15.91 4.47
CA PRO A 6 -0.58 15.54 3.41
C PRO A 6 -0.24 14.06 3.48
N LEU A 7 -0.30 13.39 2.34
CA LEU A 7 -0.20 11.94 2.28
C LEU A 7 0.44 11.50 0.97
N ALA A 8 1.52 10.74 1.03
CA ALA A 8 2.05 10.01 -0.11
C ALA A 8 1.29 8.68 -0.26
N ALA A 9 1.43 8.02 -1.39
CA ALA A 9 0.93 6.67 -1.58
C ALA A 9 2.07 5.73 -1.97
N VAL A 10 2.00 4.50 -1.48
CA VAL A 10 2.92 3.42 -1.83
C VAL A 10 2.09 2.22 -2.28
N VAL A 11 2.24 1.84 -3.54
CA VAL A 11 1.51 0.71 -4.14
C VAL A 11 2.47 -0.46 -4.30
N LEU A 12 2.16 -1.60 -3.70
CA LEU A 12 2.96 -2.81 -3.81
C LEU A 12 2.48 -3.64 -5.00
N ALA A 13 3.23 -3.60 -6.10
CA ALA A 13 2.88 -4.27 -7.35
C ALA A 13 3.65 -5.56 -7.60
N GLY A 14 4.74 -5.81 -6.87
CA GLY A 14 5.71 -6.86 -7.15
C GLY A 14 5.43 -8.23 -6.55
N GLY A 15 4.27 -8.48 -5.97
CA GLY A 15 3.93 -9.76 -5.38
C GLY A 15 3.82 -10.89 -6.40
N ALA A 16 4.34 -12.08 -6.06
CA ALA A 16 4.25 -13.26 -6.91
C ALA A 16 2.82 -13.80 -6.91
N SER A 17 2.07 -13.53 -7.97
CA SER A 17 0.70 -14.01 -8.12
C SER A 17 0.64 -15.34 -8.87
N ARG A 18 1.27 -16.37 -8.30
CA ARG A 18 1.32 -17.71 -8.92
C ARG A 18 -0.05 -18.36 -9.05
N ARG A 19 -0.99 -18.00 -8.17
CA ARG A 19 -2.34 -18.57 -8.16
C ARG A 19 -3.13 -18.25 -9.42
N MET A 20 -2.81 -17.15 -10.10
CA MET A 20 -3.51 -16.69 -11.29
C MET A 20 -2.73 -16.97 -12.58
N GLY A 21 -1.52 -17.53 -12.48
CA GLY A 21 -0.67 -17.84 -13.62
C GLY A 21 -0.14 -16.62 -14.36
N ARG A 22 -0.35 -15.41 -13.84
CA ARG A 22 0.15 -14.16 -14.42
C ARG A 22 0.21 -13.04 -13.37
N ASP A 23 0.84 -11.95 -13.73
CA ASP A 23 1.06 -10.80 -12.87
C ASP A 23 -0.26 -10.08 -12.59
N LYS A 24 -0.64 -9.96 -11.30
CA LYS A 24 -1.86 -9.23 -10.89
C LYS A 24 -1.84 -7.77 -11.33
N ALA A 25 -0.68 -7.11 -11.30
CA ALA A 25 -0.57 -5.69 -11.62
C ALA A 25 -1.07 -5.37 -13.03
N THR A 26 -0.80 -6.26 -13.99
CA THR A 26 -1.17 -6.06 -15.39
C THR A 26 -2.43 -6.80 -15.80
N MET A 27 -3.14 -7.42 -14.86
CA MET A 27 -4.40 -8.08 -15.18
C MET A 27 -5.48 -7.06 -15.56
N PRO A 28 -6.21 -7.31 -16.66
CA PRO A 28 -7.32 -6.45 -17.06
C PRO A 28 -8.46 -6.52 -16.05
N TYR A 29 -9.00 -5.38 -15.73
CA TYR A 29 -10.20 -5.25 -14.90
C TYR A 29 -10.88 -3.93 -15.23
N ASP A 30 -12.18 -3.98 -15.51
CA ASP A 30 -13.02 -2.78 -15.73
C ASP A 30 -12.41 -1.77 -16.73
N GLY A 31 -11.85 -2.28 -17.84
CA GLY A 31 -11.32 -1.45 -18.93
C GLY A 31 -9.89 -0.95 -18.78
N ALA A 32 -9.21 -1.33 -17.69
CA ALA A 32 -7.82 -0.95 -17.43
C ALA A 32 -7.08 -2.10 -16.76
N THR A 33 -5.79 -1.91 -16.49
CA THR A 33 -5.07 -2.88 -15.66
C THR A 33 -5.29 -2.59 -14.18
N MET A 34 -5.09 -3.60 -13.33
CA MET A 34 -5.23 -3.43 -11.88
C MET A 34 -4.36 -2.29 -11.35
N VAL A 35 -3.11 -2.22 -11.78
CA VAL A 35 -2.19 -1.16 -11.31
C VAL A 35 -2.65 0.23 -11.74
N GLU A 36 -3.19 0.36 -12.96
CA GLU A 36 -3.74 1.65 -13.42
C GLU A 36 -4.91 2.09 -12.56
N LEU A 37 -5.81 1.17 -12.22
CA LEU A 37 -6.98 1.48 -11.39
C LEU A 37 -6.57 1.90 -9.99
N VAL A 38 -5.64 1.18 -9.37
CA VAL A 38 -5.17 1.51 -8.02
C VAL A 38 -4.43 2.84 -8.00
N VAL A 39 -3.52 3.07 -8.95
CA VAL A 39 -2.79 4.34 -9.05
C VAL A 39 -3.76 5.51 -9.25
N SER A 40 -4.75 5.35 -10.13
CA SER A 40 -5.77 6.37 -10.36
C SER A 40 -6.54 6.70 -9.09
N ALA A 41 -7.00 5.69 -8.37
CA ALA A 41 -7.73 5.87 -7.11
C ALA A 41 -6.88 6.61 -6.06
N LEU A 42 -5.62 6.23 -5.91
CA LEU A 42 -4.73 6.84 -4.93
C LEU A 42 -4.29 8.24 -5.34
N SER A 43 -4.08 8.49 -6.63
CA SER A 43 -3.69 9.82 -7.14
C SER A 43 -4.76 10.89 -6.90
N ALA A 44 -6.01 10.48 -6.76
CA ALA A 44 -7.10 11.41 -6.44
C ALA A 44 -6.95 12.01 -5.03
N ARG A 45 -6.19 11.38 -4.14
CA ARG A 45 -6.04 11.81 -2.75
C ARG A 45 -4.59 12.01 -2.31
N CYS A 46 -3.65 11.27 -2.88
CA CYS A 46 -2.26 11.20 -2.42
C CYS A 46 -1.30 11.77 -3.46
N THR A 47 -0.24 12.41 -2.99
CA THR A 47 0.87 12.88 -3.84
C THR A 47 2.15 12.98 -3.00
N PRO A 48 3.31 12.48 -3.49
CA PRO A 48 3.46 11.67 -4.71
C PRO A 48 2.95 10.24 -4.54
N VAL A 49 2.84 9.51 -5.66
CA VAL A 49 2.50 8.09 -5.67
C VAL A 49 3.73 7.30 -6.12
N PHE A 50 4.11 6.31 -5.33
CA PHE A 50 5.22 5.40 -5.62
C PHE A 50 4.66 4.00 -5.88
N VAL A 51 5.12 3.35 -6.94
CA VAL A 51 4.78 1.96 -7.24
C VAL A 51 6.04 1.12 -7.06
N ILE A 52 5.97 0.13 -6.18
CA ILE A 52 7.11 -0.76 -5.90
C ILE A 52 6.92 -2.03 -6.71
N ALA A 53 7.78 -2.24 -7.70
CA ALA A 53 7.70 -3.33 -8.65
C ALA A 53 8.85 -4.32 -8.49
N ALA A 54 8.64 -5.55 -8.98
CA ALA A 54 9.71 -6.55 -9.06
C ALA A 54 10.70 -6.19 -10.19
N PRO A 55 11.93 -6.71 -10.14
CA PRO A 55 12.88 -6.53 -11.24
C PRO A 55 12.29 -7.05 -12.56
N GLY A 56 12.35 -6.23 -13.60
CA GLY A 56 11.90 -6.62 -14.93
C GLY A 56 10.39 -6.80 -15.08
N GLN A 57 9.59 -6.51 -14.05
CA GLN A 57 8.14 -6.62 -14.14
C GLN A 57 7.59 -5.63 -15.17
N PRO A 58 6.82 -6.10 -16.18
CA PRO A 58 6.23 -5.19 -17.15
C PRO A 58 5.10 -4.40 -16.49
N LEU A 59 5.10 -3.09 -16.71
CA LEU A 59 4.05 -2.18 -16.23
C LEU A 59 3.67 -1.22 -17.35
N PRO A 60 2.40 -0.79 -17.42
CA PRO A 60 2.01 0.29 -18.31
C PRO A 60 2.61 1.62 -17.85
N ASP A 61 2.49 2.66 -18.68
CA ASP A 61 2.83 4.01 -18.26
C ASP A 61 1.88 4.45 -17.15
N LEU A 62 2.45 4.94 -16.04
CA LEU A 62 1.69 5.32 -14.85
C LEU A 62 2.03 6.75 -14.44
N GLN A 63 1.04 7.46 -13.92
CA GLN A 63 1.27 8.76 -13.25
C GLN A 63 1.77 8.53 -11.82
N ALA A 64 2.91 7.87 -11.73
CA ALA A 64 3.54 7.49 -10.48
C ALA A 64 5.03 7.28 -10.71
N GLU A 65 5.81 7.37 -9.66
CA GLU A 65 7.22 7.00 -9.69
C GLU A 65 7.34 5.50 -9.44
N VAL A 66 7.92 4.76 -10.38
CA VAL A 66 8.12 3.32 -10.26
C VAL A 66 9.50 3.06 -9.68
N LEU A 67 9.52 2.37 -8.54
CA LEU A 67 10.74 1.90 -7.89
C LEU A 67 10.78 0.38 -8.02
N ARG A 68 11.97 -0.17 -8.25
CA ARG A 68 12.09 -1.62 -8.45
C ARG A 68 12.92 -2.25 -7.36
N ASP A 69 12.46 -3.38 -6.84
CA ASP A 69 13.24 -4.20 -5.95
C ASP A 69 14.43 -4.80 -6.71
N GLU A 70 15.52 -5.06 -5.99
CA GLU A 70 16.73 -5.64 -6.59
C GLU A 70 16.57 -7.14 -6.81
N VAL A 71 15.75 -7.81 -5.98
CA VAL A 71 15.55 -9.26 -6.00
C VAL A 71 14.05 -9.54 -5.97
N ARG A 72 13.61 -10.58 -6.67
CA ARG A 72 12.22 -11.05 -6.64
C ARG A 72 11.90 -11.76 -5.33
N GLY A 73 10.63 -11.69 -4.93
CA GLY A 73 10.12 -12.48 -3.81
C GLY A 73 10.60 -12.03 -2.44
N VAL A 74 10.97 -10.76 -2.29
CA VAL A 74 11.49 -10.22 -1.02
C VAL A 74 10.43 -10.04 0.06
N GLY A 75 9.15 -10.13 -0.30
CA GLY A 75 8.03 -9.95 0.62
C GLY A 75 7.59 -8.50 0.75
N PRO A 76 6.38 -8.27 1.33
CA PRO A 76 5.79 -6.93 1.38
C PRO A 76 6.51 -5.97 2.33
N LEU A 77 7.19 -6.47 3.34
CA LEU A 77 7.86 -5.63 4.34
C LEU A 77 8.98 -4.81 3.72
N LEU A 78 9.88 -5.43 2.96
CA LEU A 78 10.98 -4.72 2.30
C LEU A 78 10.45 -3.72 1.27
N ALA A 79 9.47 -4.11 0.47
CA ALA A 79 8.85 -3.23 -0.52
C ALA A 79 8.20 -2.01 0.16
N THR A 80 7.50 -2.22 1.27
CA THR A 80 6.92 -1.14 2.07
C THR A 80 8.01 -0.19 2.57
N GLY A 81 9.08 -0.72 3.11
CA GLY A 81 10.21 0.09 3.59
C GLY A 81 10.81 0.96 2.50
N ARG A 82 10.99 0.43 1.30
CA ARG A 82 11.46 1.18 0.14
C ARG A 82 10.52 2.35 -0.19
N GLY A 83 9.22 2.09 -0.20
CA GLY A 83 8.22 3.12 -0.46
C GLY A 83 8.18 4.18 0.64
N LEU A 84 8.24 3.79 1.91
CA LEU A 84 8.25 4.73 3.03
C LEU A 84 9.48 5.64 3.00
N ARG A 85 10.64 5.10 2.65
CA ARG A 85 11.86 5.89 2.52
C ARG A 85 11.75 6.90 1.38
N ALA A 86 11.22 6.49 0.23
CA ALA A 86 10.97 7.40 -0.89
C ALA A 86 10.00 8.52 -0.51
N ALA A 87 8.94 8.19 0.22
CA ALA A 87 7.96 9.17 0.71
C ALA A 87 8.60 10.15 1.71
N ALA A 88 9.45 9.65 2.62
CA ALA A 88 10.19 10.49 3.57
C ALA A 88 11.14 11.45 2.83
N ASP A 89 11.87 10.96 1.83
CA ASP A 89 12.77 11.76 1.01
C ASP A 89 12.03 12.84 0.21
N ALA A 90 10.77 12.59 -0.12
CA ALA A 90 9.88 13.57 -0.78
C ALA A 90 9.24 14.57 0.21
N GLY A 91 9.56 14.47 1.51
CA GLY A 91 9.07 15.38 2.53
C GLY A 91 7.72 15.02 3.15
N CYS A 92 7.21 13.81 2.90
CA CYS A 92 5.94 13.36 3.48
C CYS A 92 6.18 12.63 4.80
N GLU A 93 5.39 12.97 5.83
CA GLU A 93 5.45 12.30 7.14
C GLU A 93 4.61 11.03 7.19
N LEU A 94 3.58 10.94 6.35
CA LEU A 94 2.64 9.83 6.30
C LEU A 94 2.51 9.30 4.88
N ALA A 95 2.31 8.00 4.74
CA ALA A 95 2.02 7.36 3.47
C ALA A 95 0.90 6.34 3.61
N PHE A 96 0.02 6.30 2.61
CA PHE A 96 -0.97 5.23 2.48
C PHE A 96 -0.35 4.09 1.70
N VAL A 97 -0.24 2.92 2.32
CA VAL A 97 0.35 1.72 1.72
C VAL A 97 -0.78 0.80 1.26
N CYS A 98 -0.80 0.47 -0.02
CA CYS A 98 -1.89 -0.26 -0.66
C CYS A 98 -1.35 -1.38 -1.55
N ALA A 99 -2.00 -2.53 -1.51
CA ALA A 99 -1.72 -3.62 -2.45
C ALA A 99 -2.37 -3.33 -3.81
N VAL A 100 -1.73 -3.81 -4.86
CA VAL A 100 -2.21 -3.63 -6.24
C VAL A 100 -3.53 -4.34 -6.53
N ASP A 101 -3.92 -5.29 -5.69
CA ASP A 101 -5.16 -6.07 -5.86
C ASP A 101 -6.39 -5.46 -5.15
N MET A 102 -6.34 -4.16 -4.84
CA MET A 102 -7.44 -3.43 -4.19
C MET A 102 -7.95 -2.29 -5.09
N PRO A 103 -8.56 -2.61 -6.24
CA PRO A 103 -8.95 -1.59 -7.23
C PRO A 103 -10.14 -0.74 -6.83
N HIS A 104 -10.86 -1.11 -5.76
CA HIS A 104 -12.04 -0.38 -5.28
C HIS A 104 -11.74 0.59 -4.14
N MET A 105 -10.46 0.86 -3.87
CA MET A 105 -10.06 1.82 -2.84
C MET A 105 -10.70 3.18 -3.10
N THR A 106 -11.14 3.85 -2.04
CA THR A 106 -11.85 5.13 -2.13
C THR A 106 -11.10 6.23 -1.38
N THR A 107 -11.30 7.46 -1.85
CA THR A 107 -10.81 8.67 -1.16
C THR A 107 -11.36 8.76 0.25
N GLU A 108 -12.62 8.41 0.44
CA GLU A 108 -13.30 8.48 1.75
C GLU A 108 -12.63 7.59 2.79
N LEU A 109 -12.28 6.36 2.42
CA LEU A 109 -11.58 5.45 3.32
C LEU A 109 -10.18 5.97 3.64
N ILE A 110 -9.45 6.43 2.63
CA ILE A 110 -8.10 6.98 2.82
C ILE A 110 -8.15 8.18 3.76
N ASP A 111 -9.09 9.11 3.55
CA ASP A 111 -9.27 10.29 4.41
C ASP A 111 -9.56 9.91 5.85
N GLU A 112 -10.46 8.95 6.06
CA GLU A 112 -10.81 8.49 7.41
C GLU A 112 -9.58 7.98 8.16
N LEU A 113 -8.77 7.14 7.52
CA LEU A 113 -7.56 6.60 8.13
C LEU A 113 -6.50 7.70 8.34
N ALA A 114 -6.32 8.59 7.38
CA ALA A 114 -5.34 9.67 7.47
C ALA A 114 -5.68 10.67 8.59
N GLU A 115 -6.95 10.98 8.76
CA GLU A 115 -7.40 11.87 9.85
C GLU A 115 -7.13 11.26 11.22
N HIS A 116 -7.38 9.95 11.39
CA HIS A 116 -7.05 9.25 12.62
C HIS A 116 -5.53 9.26 12.87
N ALA A 117 -4.72 9.01 11.84
CA ALA A 117 -3.27 9.02 11.97
C ALA A 117 -2.74 10.39 12.41
N ALA A 118 -3.23 11.46 11.81
CA ALA A 118 -2.84 12.83 12.17
C ALA A 118 -3.26 13.21 13.60
N ARG A 119 -4.46 12.81 13.99
CA ARG A 119 -5.00 13.14 15.31
C ARG A 119 -4.36 12.35 16.43
N LEU A 120 -4.12 11.06 16.22
CA LEU A 120 -3.63 10.17 17.27
C LEU A 120 -2.11 10.18 17.42
N GLY A 121 -1.37 10.56 16.38
CA GLY A 121 0.08 10.58 16.39
C GLY A 121 0.72 9.19 16.52
N VAL A 122 -0.02 8.13 16.20
CA VAL A 122 0.48 6.74 16.25
C VAL A 122 1.31 6.41 15.02
N ASP A 123 2.04 5.31 15.07
CA ASP A 123 2.93 4.89 13.98
C ASP A 123 2.16 4.33 12.78
N VAL A 124 1.09 3.59 13.03
CA VAL A 124 0.30 2.90 12.00
C VAL A 124 -1.18 2.99 12.32
N VAL A 125 -2.00 3.25 11.32
CA VAL A 125 -3.46 3.18 11.42
C VAL A 125 -3.97 2.18 10.38
N LEU A 126 -4.70 1.17 10.83
CA LEU A 126 -5.24 0.11 9.98
C LEU A 126 -6.76 0.06 10.06
N PRO A 127 -7.45 -0.27 8.96
CA PRO A 127 -8.86 -0.63 9.02
C PRO A 127 -9.02 -2.04 9.60
N TRP A 128 -10.06 -2.23 10.41
CA TRP A 128 -10.43 -3.53 10.97
C TRP A 128 -11.90 -3.80 10.66
N ASP A 129 -12.18 -4.83 9.89
CA ASP A 129 -13.53 -5.27 9.54
C ASP A 129 -13.75 -6.75 9.88
N GLY A 130 -13.06 -7.21 10.93
CA GLY A 130 -12.98 -8.62 11.33
C GLY A 130 -11.59 -9.20 11.13
N ARG A 131 -10.75 -8.50 10.39
CA ARG A 131 -9.33 -8.83 10.18
C ARG A 131 -8.51 -7.57 9.93
N ASP A 132 -7.19 -7.68 10.09
CA ASP A 132 -6.26 -6.60 9.74
C ASP A 132 -6.05 -6.53 8.22
N HIS A 133 -6.07 -5.31 7.69
CA HIS A 133 -5.69 -5.02 6.31
C HIS A 133 -4.37 -4.25 6.33
N TYR A 134 -3.27 -4.97 6.42
CA TYR A 134 -1.93 -4.38 6.51
C TYR A 134 -1.58 -3.54 5.28
N LEU A 135 -2.10 -3.91 4.10
CA LEU A 135 -1.83 -3.22 2.83
C LEU A 135 -3.03 -2.38 2.37
N ALA A 136 -3.67 -1.72 3.34
CA ALA A 136 -4.67 -0.67 3.15
C ALA A 136 -4.61 0.28 4.35
N GLY A 137 -3.40 0.67 4.77
CA GLY A 137 -3.20 1.45 6.00
C GLY A 137 -2.31 2.66 5.82
N VAL A 138 -2.35 3.54 6.82
CA VAL A 138 -1.51 4.72 6.90
C VAL A 138 -0.33 4.43 7.81
N TYR A 139 0.88 4.72 7.34
CA TYR A 139 2.14 4.44 8.01
C TYR A 139 2.97 5.71 8.11
N ARG A 140 3.63 5.92 9.25
CA ARG A 140 4.63 6.98 9.35
C ARG A 140 5.84 6.60 8.48
N THR A 141 6.34 7.57 7.74
CA THR A 141 7.46 7.34 6.82
C THR A 141 8.78 7.13 7.54
N ASP A 142 8.90 7.62 8.78
CA ASP A 142 10.08 7.40 9.61
C ASP A 142 10.23 5.94 10.10
N LEU A 143 9.24 5.10 9.84
CA LEU A 143 9.34 3.66 10.10
C LEU A 143 10.29 2.94 9.14
N ALA A 144 10.78 3.60 8.09
CA ALA A 144 11.70 2.99 7.13
C ALA A 144 12.94 2.36 7.78
N ASP A 145 13.53 3.02 8.78
CA ASP A 145 14.70 2.49 9.48
C ASP A 145 14.35 1.24 10.32
N ARG A 146 13.17 1.25 10.94
CA ARG A 146 12.70 0.05 11.68
C ARG A 146 12.47 -1.12 10.74
N VAL A 147 11.93 -0.86 9.55
CA VAL A 147 11.76 -1.90 8.53
C VAL A 147 13.10 -2.50 8.15
N ASP A 148 14.12 -1.67 7.93
CA ASP A 148 15.47 -2.14 7.60
C ASP A 148 16.00 -3.10 8.67
N GLY A 149 15.81 -2.77 9.94
CA GLY A 149 16.22 -3.62 11.06
C GLY A 149 15.48 -4.95 11.10
N LEU A 150 14.18 -4.95 10.84
CA LEU A 150 13.37 -6.17 10.80
C LEU A 150 13.78 -7.07 9.63
N VAL A 151 13.98 -6.49 8.45
CA VAL A 151 14.43 -7.23 7.27
C VAL A 151 15.81 -7.85 7.51
N ALA A 152 16.72 -7.09 8.13
CA ALA A 152 18.05 -7.59 8.49
C ALA A 152 17.96 -8.77 9.48
N ALA A 153 16.92 -8.81 10.31
CA ALA A 153 16.66 -9.91 11.23
C ALA A 153 15.91 -11.10 10.59
N GLY A 154 15.63 -11.04 9.29
CA GLY A 154 14.98 -12.11 8.54
C GLY A 154 13.45 -11.99 8.44
N GLU A 155 12.87 -10.90 8.92
CA GLU A 155 11.42 -10.68 8.83
C GLU A 155 11.01 -10.29 7.40
N ARG A 156 9.81 -10.72 6.98
CA ARG A 156 9.29 -10.47 5.65
C ARG A 156 7.85 -9.96 5.64
N SER A 157 7.11 -10.14 6.73
CA SER A 157 5.69 -9.84 6.81
C SER A 157 5.42 -8.46 7.40
N MET A 158 4.34 -7.84 6.97
CA MET A 158 3.85 -6.58 7.55
C MET A 158 3.44 -6.74 9.01
N ARG A 159 2.97 -7.92 9.40
CA ARG A 159 2.62 -8.21 10.78
C ARG A 159 3.81 -8.01 11.71
N ALA A 160 5.01 -8.40 11.29
CA ALA A 160 6.23 -8.21 12.08
C ALA A 160 6.46 -6.73 12.41
N LEU A 161 6.20 -5.83 11.45
CA LEU A 161 6.29 -4.39 11.70
C LEU A 161 5.19 -3.92 12.65
N VAL A 162 3.95 -4.22 12.32
CA VAL A 162 2.76 -3.73 13.04
C VAL A 162 2.76 -4.16 14.51
N ASP A 163 3.24 -5.37 14.80
CA ASP A 163 3.28 -5.91 16.17
C ASP A 163 4.37 -5.23 17.04
N THR A 164 5.32 -4.51 16.44
CA THR A 164 6.44 -3.88 17.16
C THR A 164 6.33 -2.36 17.29
N VAL A 165 5.28 -1.75 16.74
CA VAL A 165 5.07 -0.31 16.75
C VAL A 165 3.70 0.04 17.30
N ASP A 166 3.47 1.33 17.51
CA ASP A 166 2.20 1.84 18.02
C ASP A 166 1.17 1.83 16.88
N THR A 167 0.24 0.88 16.94
CA THR A 167 -0.75 0.65 15.90
C THR A 167 -2.15 0.85 16.43
N GLN A 168 -2.94 1.66 15.73
CA GLN A 168 -4.36 1.86 16.02
C GLN A 168 -5.20 1.20 14.92
N ARG A 169 -6.13 0.35 15.33
CA ARG A 169 -7.11 -0.26 14.44
C ARG A 169 -8.41 0.50 14.50
N ILE A 170 -8.95 0.85 13.33
CA ILE A 170 -10.22 1.56 13.20
C ILE A 170 -11.28 0.55 12.78
N VAL A 171 -12.19 0.25 13.71
CA VAL A 171 -13.28 -0.70 13.45
C VAL A 171 -14.26 -0.08 12.45
N MET A 172 -14.57 -0.84 11.41
CA MET A 172 -15.49 -0.42 10.36
C MET A 172 -16.22 -1.62 9.77
N PRO A 173 -17.33 -1.41 9.08
CA PRO A 173 -18.03 -2.52 8.42
C PRO A 173 -17.25 -3.05 7.23
N THR A 174 -17.50 -4.28 6.85
CA THR A 174 -17.02 -4.86 5.59
C THR A 174 -17.49 -3.98 4.44
N GLN A 175 -16.57 -3.64 3.54
CA GLN A 175 -16.86 -2.74 2.43
C GLN A 175 -16.06 -3.10 1.19
N ARG A 176 -16.57 -2.71 0.03
CA ARG A 176 -15.96 -3.03 -1.26
C ARG A 176 -14.53 -2.49 -1.39
N ALA A 177 -14.26 -1.31 -0.82
CA ALA A 177 -12.93 -0.69 -0.86
C ALA A 177 -11.84 -1.59 -0.28
N LEU A 178 -12.16 -2.46 0.67
CA LEU A 178 -11.22 -3.38 1.33
C LEU A 178 -11.21 -4.78 0.70
N THR A 179 -11.82 -4.96 -0.46
CA THR A 179 -11.86 -6.25 -1.15
C THR A 179 -10.62 -6.46 -1.99
N ASN A 180 -9.94 -7.59 -1.77
CA ASN A 180 -8.82 -8.03 -2.59
C ASN A 180 -9.33 -8.86 -3.78
N MET A 181 -8.80 -8.62 -4.97
CA MET A 181 -9.07 -9.41 -6.16
C MET A 181 -8.04 -10.52 -6.27
N ASN A 182 -8.35 -11.70 -5.76
CA ASN A 182 -7.40 -12.80 -5.60
C ASN A 182 -7.51 -13.91 -6.64
N THR A 183 -8.60 -13.98 -7.39
CA THR A 183 -8.84 -15.03 -8.39
C THR A 183 -9.39 -14.42 -9.68
N THR A 184 -9.32 -15.19 -10.78
CA THR A 184 -9.92 -14.79 -12.05
C THR A 184 -11.44 -14.63 -11.95
N ALA A 185 -12.10 -15.37 -11.05
CA ALA A 185 -13.52 -15.25 -10.80
C ALA A 185 -13.88 -13.87 -10.21
N ASP A 186 -12.99 -13.27 -9.41
CA ASP A 186 -13.21 -11.95 -8.83
C ASP A 186 -13.17 -10.84 -9.90
N LEU A 187 -12.61 -11.13 -11.06
CA LEU A 187 -12.42 -10.17 -12.14
C LEU A 187 -13.55 -10.19 -13.18
N SER A 188 -14.48 -11.13 -13.05
CA SER A 188 -15.61 -11.29 -13.96
C SER A 188 -16.84 -10.51 -13.52
#